data_f8becce7334d99cf7899d6b9870ecfbf
#
_entry.id   f8becce7334d99cf7899d6b9870ecfbf
#
_cell.length_a   1.000
_cell.length_b   1.000
_cell.length_c   1.000
_cell.angle_alpha   90.00
_cell.angle_beta   90.00
_cell.angle_gamma   90.00
#
_symmetry.space_group_name_H-M   'P 1'
#
loop_
_entity.id
_entity.type
_entity.pdbx_description
1 polymer ?
#
loop_
_entity_poly.entity_id
_entity_poly.type
_entity_poly.pdbx_seq_one_letter_code
_entity_poly.pdbx_strand_id
1 'polypeptide(L)'
;MSTSPAKFQGIAILDHKDWKNPKKVEYEPKKFLDHDIDIKIECCGVCGSDIHTASGHWGDITKPLVVGHEIIGTVVRLGDKCTSGLKLGDRVGVGAQAFSCLECGRCKSDNEPYCTKSVWTYSTNYEDGYNSKGGYADYIRLHEHFAIPIPENIPSHLAAPLMCGGITAFSPLLRNGCGRGKKVGIMGIGGIGHMALIFAKAMGAEVYAISRTSAKKDDSIKMGADHFIATKEEPDWATKYFDTFDLIVVCSNSLTDINFDVVPRTMKVGGKIVSICAPEQNEVINLKPFGLLGVSISNSALGGINEIKQMLDLVSKKDLKIWVETVPISEKGVKEVFERMDMGDVRYRFTLTDYDKEFFT
;
A
#
# COMPACT_ATOMS: atom_id res chain seq x y z
N MET A 1 31.41 11.32 4.19
CA MET A 1 30.21 10.73 3.58
C MET A 1 30.04 9.35 4.20
N SER A 2 28.95 9.10 4.89
CA SER A 2 28.71 7.80 5.52
C SER A 2 28.40 6.79 4.41
N THR A 3 29.26 5.82 4.21
CA THR A 3 28.98 4.64 3.37
C THR A 3 28.11 3.70 4.19
N SER A 4 27.16 3.01 3.55
CA SER A 4 26.37 1.96 4.21
C SER A 4 27.28 0.90 4.85
N PRO A 5 26.89 0.31 6.00
CA PRO A 5 27.69 -0.73 6.66
C PRO A 5 27.74 -2.03 5.84
N ALA A 6 28.68 -2.91 6.18
CA ALA A 6 28.79 -4.22 5.54
C ALA A 6 27.60 -5.14 5.87
N LYS A 7 27.05 -5.02 7.08
CA LYS A 7 25.85 -5.72 7.53
C LYS A 7 24.77 -4.72 7.88
N PHE A 8 23.51 -5.11 7.66
CA PHE A 8 22.34 -4.34 8.05
C PHE A 8 21.71 -4.93 9.30
N GLN A 9 20.99 -4.10 10.05
CA GLN A 9 20.23 -4.51 11.22
C GLN A 9 18.74 -4.37 10.94
N GLY A 10 17.93 -5.25 11.50
CA GLY A 10 16.47 -5.16 11.35
C GLY A 10 15.72 -5.86 12.46
N ILE A 11 14.45 -5.51 12.59
CA ILE A 11 13.50 -6.18 13.49
C ILE A 11 12.82 -7.28 12.69
N ALA A 12 13.16 -8.54 12.98
CA ALA A 12 12.80 -9.71 12.18
C ALA A 12 11.86 -10.68 12.90
N ILE A 13 11.03 -11.33 12.13
CA ILE A 13 10.23 -12.49 12.52
C ILE A 13 11.10 -13.74 12.32
N LEU A 14 11.28 -14.53 13.38
CA LEU A 14 12.08 -15.75 13.37
C LEU A 14 11.20 -17.01 13.30
N ASP A 15 9.93 -16.91 13.63
CA ASP A 15 8.94 -17.98 13.52
C ASP A 15 7.54 -17.39 13.27
N HIS A 16 6.84 -17.86 12.22
CA HIS A 16 5.48 -17.41 11.95
C HIS A 16 4.48 -17.80 13.05
N LYS A 17 4.78 -18.84 13.85
CA LYS A 17 3.96 -19.22 15.03
C LYS A 17 4.12 -18.26 16.20
N ASP A 18 5.22 -17.50 16.21
CA ASP A 18 5.54 -16.48 17.23
C ASP A 18 5.77 -15.09 16.59
N TRP A 19 5.06 -14.81 15.51
CA TRP A 19 5.24 -13.62 14.68
C TRP A 19 5.04 -12.29 15.43
N LYS A 20 4.29 -12.30 16.53
CA LYS A 20 4.06 -11.12 17.37
C LYS A 20 5.25 -10.78 18.29
N ASN A 21 6.28 -11.62 18.35
CA ASN A 21 7.47 -11.40 19.15
C ASN A 21 8.75 -11.27 18.27
N PRO A 22 8.83 -10.22 17.44
CA PRO A 22 9.97 -10.01 16.57
C PRO A 22 11.25 -9.75 17.34
N LYS A 23 12.41 -9.97 16.71
CA LYS A 23 13.73 -9.81 17.30
C LYS A 23 14.65 -8.97 16.45
N LYS A 24 15.49 -8.15 17.08
CA LYS A 24 16.56 -7.42 16.39
C LYS A 24 17.64 -8.42 15.95
N VAL A 25 18.02 -8.34 14.70
CA VAL A 25 19.01 -9.21 14.06
C VAL A 25 19.97 -8.43 13.18
N GLU A 26 21.17 -8.97 12.95
CA GLU A 26 22.05 -8.55 11.87
C GLU A 26 21.91 -9.52 10.69
N TYR A 27 22.07 -9.00 9.47
CA TYR A 27 22.08 -9.81 8.25
C TYR A 27 22.95 -9.19 7.16
N GLU A 28 23.44 -10.04 6.26
CA GLU A 28 24.14 -9.60 5.06
C GLU A 28 23.14 -9.03 4.06
N PRO A 29 23.30 -7.80 3.54
CA PRO A 29 22.49 -7.31 2.45
C PRO A 29 22.80 -8.05 1.15
N LYS A 30 21.91 -7.95 0.14
CA LYS A 30 22.22 -8.49 -1.20
C LYS A 30 23.52 -7.88 -1.75
N LYS A 31 24.17 -8.58 -2.70
CA LYS A 31 25.32 -8.02 -3.41
C LYS A 31 24.96 -6.66 -4.02
N PHE A 32 25.85 -5.69 -3.88
CA PHE A 32 25.68 -4.37 -4.47
C PHE A 32 25.99 -4.41 -5.98
N LEU A 33 25.06 -3.99 -6.82
CA LEU A 33 25.18 -3.99 -8.27
C LEU A 33 25.27 -2.54 -8.80
N ASP A 34 25.64 -2.40 -10.09
CA ASP A 34 25.92 -1.10 -10.72
C ASP A 34 24.73 -0.10 -10.73
N HIS A 35 23.49 -0.60 -10.71
CA HIS A 35 22.25 0.17 -10.64
C HIS A 35 21.59 0.16 -9.25
N ASP A 36 22.27 -0.35 -8.24
CA ASP A 36 21.73 -0.36 -6.88
C ASP A 36 22.02 0.95 -6.16
N ILE A 37 21.17 1.21 -5.20
CA ILE A 37 21.37 2.25 -4.20
C ILE A 37 21.18 1.69 -2.79
N ASP A 38 21.86 2.29 -1.82
CA ASP A 38 21.58 2.08 -0.41
C ASP A 38 20.86 3.31 0.14
N ILE A 39 19.81 3.05 0.89
CA ILE A 39 19.00 4.07 1.55
C ILE A 39 19.07 3.83 3.05
N LYS A 40 19.46 4.86 3.81
CA LYS A 40 19.30 4.93 5.27
C LYS A 40 17.83 5.18 5.57
N ILE A 41 17.18 4.27 6.27
CA ILE A 41 15.74 4.35 6.54
C ILE A 41 15.47 5.34 7.67
N GLU A 42 14.46 6.18 7.48
CA GLU A 42 13.98 7.18 8.43
C GLU A 42 12.67 6.74 9.09
N CYS A 43 11.77 6.15 8.32
CA CYS A 43 10.51 5.60 8.81
C CYS A 43 9.94 4.57 7.83
N CYS A 44 9.02 3.72 8.32
CA CYS A 44 8.31 2.74 7.51
C CYS A 44 6.85 2.61 7.95
N GLY A 45 5.92 2.68 7.00
CA GLY A 45 4.52 2.39 7.26
C GLY A 45 4.29 0.90 7.57
N VAL A 46 3.15 0.61 8.19
CA VAL A 46 2.72 -0.75 8.53
C VAL A 46 1.50 -1.13 7.68
N CYS A 47 1.63 -2.20 6.91
CA CYS A 47 0.59 -2.69 6.00
C CYS A 47 -0.02 -4.00 6.49
N GLY A 48 -1.26 -4.30 6.09
CA GLY A 48 -1.86 -5.62 6.29
C GLY A 48 -1.03 -6.75 5.69
N SER A 49 -0.35 -6.50 4.57
CA SER A 49 0.56 -7.47 3.93
C SER A 49 1.72 -7.89 4.84
N ASP A 50 2.22 -6.98 5.70
CA ASP A 50 3.28 -7.29 6.65
C ASP A 50 2.78 -8.33 7.68
N ILE A 51 1.52 -8.17 8.13
CA ILE A 51 0.86 -9.09 9.06
C ILE A 51 0.61 -10.45 8.40
N HIS A 52 0.02 -10.47 7.20
CA HIS A 52 -0.28 -11.72 6.48
C HIS A 52 0.98 -12.53 6.18
N THR A 53 2.08 -11.85 5.82
CA THR A 53 3.37 -12.54 5.59
C THR A 53 3.98 -13.00 6.89
N ALA A 54 4.04 -12.14 7.93
CA ALA A 54 4.63 -12.48 9.23
C ALA A 54 3.93 -13.65 9.91
N SER A 55 2.59 -13.71 9.84
CA SER A 55 1.77 -14.76 10.44
C SER A 55 1.74 -16.07 9.64
N GLY A 56 2.32 -16.09 8.42
CA GLY A 56 2.31 -17.25 7.54
C GLY A 56 0.97 -17.49 6.81
N HIS A 57 0.02 -16.53 6.81
CA HIS A 57 -1.23 -16.66 6.06
C HIS A 57 -1.00 -16.77 4.54
N TRP A 58 0.08 -16.19 4.03
CA TRP A 58 0.47 -16.27 2.60
C TRP A 58 1.54 -17.34 2.32
N GLY A 59 1.78 -18.25 3.26
CA GLY A 59 2.72 -19.35 3.13
C GLY A 59 3.92 -19.26 4.08
N ASP A 60 4.84 -20.20 3.93
CA ASP A 60 6.03 -20.29 4.78
C ASP A 60 6.97 -19.09 4.56
N ILE A 61 7.62 -18.67 5.63
CA ILE A 61 8.57 -17.54 5.63
C ILE A 61 10.02 -18.01 5.50
N THR A 62 10.83 -17.25 4.74
CA THR A 62 12.30 -17.39 4.75
C THR A 62 12.88 -16.61 5.93
N LYS A 63 13.54 -17.31 6.84
CA LYS A 63 14.07 -16.73 8.10
C LYS A 63 15.52 -16.21 7.92
N PRO A 64 15.91 -15.09 8.55
CA PRO A 64 15.06 -14.13 9.24
C PRO A 64 14.20 -13.33 8.26
N LEU A 65 12.93 -13.11 8.59
CA LEU A 65 12.02 -12.28 7.80
C LEU A 65 11.98 -10.85 8.37
N VAL A 66 12.50 -9.88 7.64
CA VAL A 66 12.30 -8.45 7.92
C VAL A 66 11.24 -7.95 6.94
N VAL A 67 10.07 -7.56 7.46
CA VAL A 67 8.96 -7.00 6.67
C VAL A 67 9.06 -5.48 6.55
N GLY A 68 8.02 -4.83 6.00
CA GLY A 68 7.96 -3.39 5.78
C GLY A 68 8.27 -3.02 4.33
N HIS A 69 7.30 -2.38 3.66
CA HIS A 69 7.41 -1.98 2.24
C HIS A 69 6.79 -0.61 1.97
N GLU A 70 6.75 0.22 2.99
CA GLU A 70 6.27 1.60 2.93
C GLU A 70 7.37 2.50 3.49
N ILE A 71 8.52 2.55 2.81
CA ILE A 71 9.78 3.06 3.34
C ILE A 71 10.00 4.50 2.90
N ILE A 72 10.44 5.35 3.82
CA ILE A 72 11.05 6.64 3.52
C ILE A 72 12.46 6.67 4.12
N GLY A 73 13.39 7.21 3.36
CA GLY A 73 14.76 7.32 3.82
C GLY A 73 15.61 8.22 2.92
N THR A 74 16.91 8.25 3.21
CA THR A 74 17.88 9.08 2.53
C THR A 74 18.90 8.23 1.76
N VAL A 75 19.17 8.57 0.51
CA VAL A 75 20.17 7.91 -0.33
C VAL A 75 21.56 8.13 0.25
N VAL A 76 22.27 7.06 0.59
CA VAL A 76 23.64 7.11 1.18
C VAL A 76 24.70 6.49 0.30
N ARG A 77 24.31 5.71 -0.71
CA ARG A 77 25.22 5.12 -1.70
C ARG A 77 24.50 4.97 -3.04
N LEU A 78 25.24 5.18 -4.12
CA LEU A 78 24.78 5.01 -5.51
C LEU A 78 25.75 4.09 -6.26
N GLY A 79 25.22 3.25 -7.11
CA GLY A 79 25.99 2.42 -8.03
C GLY A 79 26.53 3.26 -9.22
N ASP A 80 27.60 2.78 -9.81
CA ASP A 80 28.36 3.54 -10.83
C ASP A 80 27.57 3.77 -12.13
N LYS A 81 26.54 2.96 -12.40
CA LYS A 81 25.67 3.08 -13.58
C LYS A 81 24.27 3.60 -13.29
N CYS A 82 24.05 4.19 -12.11
CA CYS A 82 22.77 4.81 -11.79
C CYS A 82 22.49 5.98 -12.75
N THR A 83 21.26 6.03 -13.28
CA THR A 83 20.81 7.01 -14.28
C THR A 83 19.53 7.75 -13.86
N SER A 84 18.97 7.44 -12.70
CA SER A 84 17.74 8.06 -12.18
C SER A 84 17.86 9.56 -11.88
N GLY A 85 19.10 10.10 -11.82
CA GLY A 85 19.38 11.48 -11.41
C GLY A 85 19.38 11.69 -9.91
N LEU A 86 19.19 10.65 -9.11
CA LEU A 86 19.28 10.70 -7.65
C LEU A 86 20.70 11.03 -7.18
N LYS A 87 20.80 11.71 -6.05
CA LYS A 87 22.05 12.13 -5.43
C LYS A 87 22.13 11.66 -3.99
N LEU A 88 23.35 11.59 -3.46
CA LEU A 88 23.55 11.37 -2.02
C LEU A 88 22.85 12.49 -1.23
N GLY A 89 22.09 12.09 -0.23
CA GLY A 89 21.29 12.99 0.59
C GLY A 89 19.85 13.18 0.11
N ASP A 90 19.47 12.70 -1.08
CA ASP A 90 18.10 12.80 -1.56
C ASP A 90 17.16 11.97 -0.69
N ARG A 91 16.03 12.57 -0.31
CA ARG A 91 14.95 11.89 0.40
C ARG A 91 14.05 11.15 -0.59
N VAL A 92 13.94 9.85 -0.42
CA VAL A 92 13.21 8.96 -1.32
C VAL A 92 12.25 8.03 -0.59
N GLY A 93 11.24 7.55 -1.31
CA GLY A 93 10.33 6.51 -0.88
C GLY A 93 10.53 5.22 -1.67
N VAL A 94 10.29 4.08 -1.01
CA VAL A 94 10.29 2.75 -1.61
C VAL A 94 8.98 2.05 -1.26
N GLY A 95 8.31 1.53 -2.29
CA GLY A 95 7.07 0.79 -2.16
C GLY A 95 7.25 -0.72 -2.00
N ALA A 96 6.22 -1.45 -2.39
CA ALA A 96 6.21 -2.91 -2.26
C ALA A 96 7.13 -3.64 -3.23
N GLN A 97 7.71 -2.96 -4.22
CA GLN A 97 8.54 -3.57 -5.26
C GLN A 97 9.98 -3.03 -5.19
N ALA A 98 10.97 -3.91 -5.20
CA ALA A 98 12.40 -3.59 -5.15
C ALA A 98 13.13 -3.81 -6.48
N PHE A 99 12.55 -4.59 -7.38
CA PHE A 99 13.14 -4.90 -8.68
C PHE A 99 12.08 -5.35 -9.70
N SER A 100 12.34 -5.09 -10.97
CA SER A 100 11.71 -5.72 -12.14
C SER A 100 12.70 -5.76 -13.31
N CYS A 101 12.38 -6.45 -14.40
CA CYS A 101 13.31 -6.56 -15.54
C CYS A 101 13.48 -5.26 -16.34
N LEU A 102 12.58 -4.29 -16.22
CA LEU A 102 12.53 -2.99 -16.92
C LEU A 102 12.50 -3.04 -18.46
N GLU A 103 12.54 -4.24 -19.05
CA GLU A 103 12.63 -4.45 -20.51
C GLU A 103 11.39 -5.08 -21.13
N CYS A 104 10.55 -5.78 -20.35
CA CYS A 104 9.34 -6.41 -20.88
C CYS A 104 8.23 -5.39 -21.17
N GLY A 105 7.22 -5.79 -21.95
CA GLY A 105 6.11 -4.91 -22.29
C GLY A 105 5.35 -4.34 -21.10
N ARG A 106 5.25 -5.09 -19.99
CA ARG A 106 4.63 -4.62 -18.75
C ARG A 106 5.43 -3.48 -18.12
N CYS A 107 6.75 -3.65 -17.98
CA CYS A 107 7.61 -2.59 -17.43
C CYS A 107 7.62 -1.34 -18.33
N LYS A 108 7.71 -1.52 -19.66
CA LYS A 108 7.72 -0.39 -20.61
C LYS A 108 6.40 0.38 -20.68
N SER A 109 5.31 -0.18 -20.15
CA SER A 109 3.98 0.43 -20.09
C SER A 109 3.56 0.85 -18.69
N ASP A 110 4.51 1.11 -17.79
CA ASP A 110 4.27 1.52 -16.40
C ASP A 110 3.42 0.50 -15.60
N ASN A 111 3.69 -0.77 -15.83
CA ASN A 111 3.02 -1.90 -15.17
C ASN A 111 4.05 -2.84 -14.51
N GLU A 112 5.08 -2.28 -13.90
CA GLU A 112 6.15 -3.01 -13.20
C GLU A 112 5.62 -4.00 -12.16
N PRO A 113 4.54 -3.71 -11.40
CA PRO A 113 3.98 -4.67 -10.43
C PRO A 113 3.55 -6.00 -11.06
N TYR A 114 3.22 -6.00 -12.34
CA TYR A 114 2.81 -7.19 -13.07
C TYR A 114 3.96 -7.86 -13.83
N CYS A 115 5.21 -7.42 -13.68
CA CYS A 115 6.38 -8.04 -14.30
C CYS A 115 6.58 -9.47 -13.74
N THR A 116 6.83 -10.43 -14.60
CA THR A 116 7.06 -11.84 -14.19
C THR A 116 8.39 -12.05 -13.48
N LYS A 117 9.31 -11.07 -13.57
CA LYS A 117 10.61 -11.05 -12.88
C LYS A 117 10.61 -10.03 -11.72
N SER A 118 9.42 -9.68 -11.19
CA SER A 118 9.33 -8.79 -10.03
C SER A 118 9.96 -9.38 -8.80
N VAL A 119 10.68 -8.56 -8.05
CA VAL A 119 11.10 -8.86 -6.68
C VAL A 119 10.41 -7.86 -5.75
N TRP A 120 9.64 -8.39 -4.81
CA TRP A 120 9.00 -7.58 -3.78
C TRP A 120 10.04 -7.11 -2.76
N THR A 121 9.74 -6.06 -2.05
CA THR A 121 10.65 -5.43 -1.09
C THR A 121 11.09 -6.38 0.02
N TYR A 122 10.29 -7.40 0.34
CA TYR A 122 10.67 -8.50 1.23
C TYR A 122 10.08 -9.84 0.79
N SER A 123 10.61 -10.94 1.35
CA SER A 123 10.12 -12.34 1.20
C SER A 123 10.06 -12.85 -0.25
N THR A 124 10.88 -12.30 -1.14
CA THR A 124 11.00 -12.76 -2.53
C THR A 124 12.46 -12.94 -2.89
N ASN A 125 12.76 -13.94 -3.70
CA ASN A 125 14.14 -14.20 -4.11
C ASN A 125 14.52 -13.39 -5.36
N TYR A 126 15.69 -12.77 -5.31
CA TYR A 126 16.41 -12.31 -6.50
C TYR A 126 16.93 -13.51 -7.30
N GLU A 127 17.38 -13.26 -8.52
CA GLU A 127 17.89 -14.30 -9.43
C GLU A 127 19.13 -15.04 -8.86
N ASP A 128 19.93 -14.35 -8.03
CA ASP A 128 21.09 -14.92 -7.33
C ASP A 128 20.71 -15.74 -6.07
N GLY A 129 19.43 -15.86 -5.76
CA GLY A 129 18.90 -16.60 -4.61
C GLY A 129 18.81 -15.77 -3.32
N TYR A 130 19.25 -14.51 -3.30
CA TYR A 130 19.10 -13.67 -2.13
C TYR A 130 17.61 -13.40 -1.85
N ASN A 131 17.17 -13.69 -0.63
CA ASN A 131 15.80 -13.39 -0.20
C ASN A 131 15.72 -11.95 0.31
N SER A 132 14.88 -11.12 -0.32
CA SER A 132 14.72 -9.69 -0.01
C SER A 132 14.28 -9.44 1.43
N LYS A 133 14.71 -8.30 1.98
CA LYS A 133 14.43 -7.82 3.34
C LYS A 133 13.86 -6.41 3.26
N GLY A 134 12.83 -6.16 4.07
CA GLY A 134 12.05 -4.93 4.06
C GLY A 134 12.57 -3.82 4.97
N GLY A 135 11.68 -2.87 5.20
CA GLY A 135 12.00 -1.58 5.82
C GLY A 135 11.97 -1.52 7.34
N TYR A 136 11.69 -2.65 8.06
CA TYR A 136 11.90 -2.65 9.50
C TYR A 136 13.39 -2.88 9.81
N ALA A 137 14.24 -2.09 9.15
CA ALA A 137 15.69 -2.18 9.16
C ALA A 137 16.33 -0.80 9.10
N ASP A 138 17.62 -0.72 9.44
CA ASP A 138 18.42 0.50 9.38
C ASP A 138 18.67 0.99 7.95
N TYR A 139 18.91 0.06 7.03
CA TYR A 139 19.15 0.33 5.61
C TYR A 139 18.39 -0.65 4.71
N ILE A 140 18.15 -0.21 3.47
CA ILE A 140 17.69 -1.07 2.40
C ILE A 140 18.56 -0.88 1.15
N ARG A 141 18.80 -1.98 0.42
CA ARG A 141 19.50 -2.01 -0.87
C ARG A 141 18.58 -2.52 -1.96
N LEU A 142 18.41 -1.71 -3.02
CA LEU A 142 17.53 -2.03 -4.13
C LEU A 142 17.95 -1.32 -5.42
N HIS A 143 17.29 -1.67 -6.52
CA HIS A 143 17.52 -1.01 -7.81
C HIS A 143 16.98 0.43 -7.78
N GLU A 144 17.77 1.40 -8.28
CA GLU A 144 17.48 2.85 -8.26
C GLU A 144 16.09 3.23 -8.82
N HIS A 145 15.55 2.46 -9.78
CA HIS A 145 14.25 2.71 -10.41
C HIS A 145 13.08 2.73 -9.41
N PHE A 146 13.21 2.00 -8.31
CA PHE A 146 12.18 1.86 -7.28
C PHE A 146 12.34 2.83 -6.10
N ALA A 147 13.30 3.74 -6.17
CA ALA A 147 13.47 4.84 -5.23
C ALA A 147 12.88 6.13 -5.82
N ILE A 148 11.82 6.62 -5.21
CA ILE A 148 11.01 7.71 -5.75
C ILE A 148 11.22 8.96 -4.90
N PRO A 149 11.68 10.10 -5.49
CA PRO A 149 11.80 11.36 -4.74
C PRO A 149 10.49 11.76 -4.07
N ILE A 150 10.57 12.14 -2.80
CA ILE A 150 9.42 12.59 -2.02
C ILE A 150 9.38 14.12 -2.00
N PRO A 151 8.25 14.78 -2.38
CA PRO A 151 8.09 16.22 -2.27
C PRO A 151 8.37 16.74 -0.85
N GLU A 152 9.10 17.86 -0.74
CA GLU A 152 9.58 18.40 0.54
C GLU A 152 8.44 18.70 1.54
N ASN A 153 7.30 19.15 1.04
CA ASN A 153 6.13 19.50 1.86
C ASN A 153 5.31 18.29 2.38
N ILE A 154 5.67 17.07 1.99
CA ILE A 154 5.05 15.86 2.54
C ILE A 154 5.93 15.33 3.68
N PRO A 155 5.49 15.37 4.94
CA PRO A 155 6.23 14.78 6.07
C PRO A 155 6.49 13.29 5.86
N SER A 156 7.67 12.79 6.23
CA SER A 156 8.06 11.40 5.99
C SER A 156 7.09 10.37 6.56
N HIS A 157 6.58 10.58 7.78
CA HIS A 157 5.62 9.67 8.41
C HIS A 157 4.25 9.62 7.69
N LEU A 158 3.88 10.67 6.96
CA LEU A 158 2.70 10.68 6.09
C LEU A 158 3.01 10.14 4.69
N ALA A 159 4.24 10.33 4.19
CA ALA A 159 4.66 9.83 2.90
C ALA A 159 4.79 8.30 2.88
N ALA A 160 5.22 7.69 3.99
CA ALA A 160 5.48 6.26 4.08
C ALA A 160 4.27 5.39 3.66
N PRO A 161 3.07 5.51 4.22
CA PRO A 161 1.91 4.71 3.80
C PRO A 161 1.45 4.98 2.35
N LEU A 162 1.85 6.11 1.75
CA LEU A 162 1.54 6.40 0.35
C LEU A 162 2.24 5.43 -0.61
N MET A 163 3.40 4.91 -0.22
CA MET A 163 4.24 4.07 -1.08
C MET A 163 3.62 2.69 -1.39
N CYS A 164 2.65 2.23 -0.57
CA CYS A 164 1.90 0.99 -0.83
C CYS A 164 0.39 1.22 -0.75
N GLY A 165 -0.13 1.50 0.45
CA GLY A 165 -1.57 1.71 0.64
C GLY A 165 -2.11 2.86 -0.18
N GLY A 166 -1.35 3.96 -0.30
CA GLY A 166 -1.71 5.13 -1.11
C GLY A 166 -1.81 4.80 -2.59
N ILE A 167 -0.76 4.22 -3.18
CA ILE A 167 -0.80 3.87 -4.61
C ILE A 167 -1.84 2.80 -4.92
N THR A 168 -2.07 1.85 -4.02
CA THR A 168 -3.12 0.83 -4.15
C THR A 168 -4.51 1.46 -4.18
N ALA A 169 -4.72 2.54 -3.43
CA ALA A 169 -5.97 3.31 -3.44
C ALA A 169 -6.09 4.23 -4.68
N PHE A 170 -4.98 4.84 -5.10
CA PHE A 170 -4.95 5.85 -6.17
C PHE A 170 -5.05 5.26 -7.57
N SER A 171 -4.28 4.19 -7.86
CA SER A 171 -4.20 3.60 -9.20
C SER A 171 -5.58 3.19 -9.77
N PRO A 172 -6.46 2.46 -9.04
CA PRO A 172 -7.78 2.11 -9.58
C PRO A 172 -8.67 3.33 -9.81
N LEU A 173 -8.55 4.39 -9.03
CA LEU A 173 -9.27 5.64 -9.24
C LEU A 173 -8.80 6.32 -10.54
N LEU A 174 -7.47 6.46 -10.71
CA LEU A 174 -6.86 7.07 -11.90
C LEU A 174 -7.22 6.29 -13.17
N ARG A 175 -6.98 4.99 -13.19
CA ARG A 175 -7.18 4.11 -14.35
C ARG A 175 -8.64 3.99 -14.79
N ASN A 176 -9.58 4.25 -13.88
CA ASN A 176 -11.02 4.17 -14.18
C ASN A 176 -11.70 5.54 -14.28
N GLY A 177 -10.90 6.61 -14.45
CA GLY A 177 -11.42 7.94 -14.79
C GLY A 177 -12.19 8.60 -13.65
N CYS A 178 -11.79 8.35 -12.39
CA CYS A 178 -12.31 9.10 -11.24
C CYS A 178 -12.07 10.61 -11.45
N GLY A 179 -13.11 11.45 -11.23
CA GLY A 179 -12.99 12.89 -11.41
C GLY A 179 -14.32 13.60 -11.43
N ARG A 180 -14.31 14.86 -11.87
CA ARG A 180 -15.52 15.71 -11.91
C ARG A 180 -16.66 15.04 -12.70
N GLY A 181 -17.87 15.06 -12.13
CA GLY A 181 -19.08 14.50 -12.71
C GLY A 181 -19.21 12.97 -12.55
N LYS A 182 -18.27 12.32 -11.85
CA LYS A 182 -18.33 10.90 -11.52
C LYS A 182 -18.83 10.70 -10.11
N LYS A 183 -19.73 9.72 -9.92
CA LYS A 183 -20.15 9.21 -8.60
C LYS A 183 -19.35 7.98 -8.26
N VAL A 184 -18.55 8.08 -7.20
CA VAL A 184 -17.58 7.05 -6.81
C VAL A 184 -17.89 6.52 -5.43
N GLY A 185 -18.15 5.22 -5.34
CA GLY A 185 -18.31 4.49 -4.09
C GLY A 185 -16.97 3.92 -3.59
N ILE A 186 -16.65 4.18 -2.33
CA ILE A 186 -15.52 3.52 -1.65
C ILE A 186 -16.10 2.56 -0.63
N MET A 187 -15.97 1.26 -0.90
CA MET A 187 -16.55 0.20 -0.08
C MET A 187 -15.49 -0.41 0.83
N GLY A 188 -15.69 -0.25 2.15
CA GLY A 188 -14.71 -0.66 3.17
C GLY A 188 -13.77 0.49 3.57
N ILE A 189 -14.10 1.17 4.68
CA ILE A 189 -13.34 2.32 5.19
C ILE A 189 -12.35 1.82 6.24
N GLY A 190 -11.18 1.43 5.78
CA GLY A 190 -10.04 0.96 6.56
C GLY A 190 -8.77 1.67 6.15
N GLY A 191 -7.62 1.02 6.37
CA GLY A 191 -6.28 1.58 6.09
C GLY A 191 -6.06 2.02 4.64
N ILE A 192 -6.67 1.36 3.65
CA ILE A 192 -6.61 1.78 2.24
C ILE A 192 -7.82 2.63 1.87
N GLY A 193 -9.02 2.23 2.32
CA GLY A 193 -10.27 2.92 1.96
C GLY A 193 -10.33 4.39 2.40
N HIS A 194 -9.71 4.76 3.53
CA HIS A 194 -9.65 6.16 3.94
C HIS A 194 -8.83 7.01 2.95
N MET A 195 -7.71 6.48 2.43
CA MET A 195 -6.93 7.15 1.39
C MET A 195 -7.70 7.24 0.07
N ALA A 196 -8.44 6.19 -0.30
CA ALA A 196 -9.29 6.19 -1.49
C ALA A 196 -10.38 7.28 -1.41
N LEU A 197 -11.00 7.51 -0.25
CA LEU A 197 -11.93 8.63 -0.02
C LEU A 197 -11.26 9.98 -0.28
N ILE A 198 -10.11 10.21 0.36
CA ILE A 198 -9.34 11.45 0.25
C ILE A 198 -8.94 11.70 -1.22
N PHE A 199 -8.43 10.69 -1.91
CA PHE A 199 -8.02 10.82 -3.31
C PHE A 199 -9.20 11.03 -4.25
N ALA A 200 -10.29 10.27 -4.14
CA ALA A 200 -11.46 10.43 -4.98
C ALA A 200 -12.03 11.85 -4.86
N LYS A 201 -12.10 12.39 -3.63
CA LYS A 201 -12.51 13.77 -3.38
C LYS A 201 -11.54 14.78 -3.98
N ALA A 202 -10.25 14.58 -3.81
CA ALA A 202 -9.21 15.43 -4.38
C ALA A 202 -9.22 15.45 -5.92
N MET A 203 -9.59 14.34 -6.55
CA MET A 203 -9.77 14.22 -8.01
C MET A 203 -11.07 14.89 -8.50
N GLY A 204 -11.98 15.26 -7.59
CA GLY A 204 -13.19 16.03 -7.91
C GLY A 204 -14.46 15.20 -8.11
N ALA A 205 -14.47 13.94 -7.71
CA ALA A 205 -15.66 13.09 -7.76
C ALA A 205 -16.66 13.46 -6.66
N GLU A 206 -17.94 13.08 -6.87
CA GLU A 206 -18.92 12.95 -5.80
C GLU A 206 -18.71 11.61 -5.11
N VAL A 207 -18.33 11.65 -3.81
CA VAL A 207 -17.77 10.50 -3.10
C VAL A 207 -18.75 9.93 -2.09
N TYR A 208 -18.99 8.64 -2.18
CA TYR A 208 -19.84 7.86 -1.29
C TYR A 208 -18.98 6.89 -0.47
N ALA A 209 -18.94 7.08 0.85
CA ALA A 209 -18.35 6.12 1.75
C ALA A 209 -19.36 5.00 2.03
N ILE A 210 -19.00 3.76 1.75
CA ILE A 210 -19.85 2.58 1.93
C ILE A 210 -19.22 1.69 3.01
N SER A 211 -19.91 1.52 4.13
CA SER A 211 -19.44 0.71 5.26
C SER A 211 -20.58 -0.18 5.77
N ARG A 212 -20.25 -1.17 6.61
CA ARG A 212 -21.26 -2.08 7.19
C ARG A 212 -22.17 -1.35 8.21
N THR A 213 -21.58 -0.48 9.02
CA THR A 213 -22.25 0.27 10.09
C THR A 213 -21.86 1.73 10.04
N SER A 214 -22.61 2.58 10.75
CA SER A 214 -22.40 4.03 10.86
C SER A 214 -21.19 4.44 11.71
N ALA A 215 -20.48 3.51 12.35
CA ALA A 215 -19.37 3.78 13.28
C ALA A 215 -18.23 4.64 12.70
N LYS A 216 -18.08 4.70 11.38
CA LYS A 216 -17.04 5.48 10.68
C LYS A 216 -17.61 6.68 9.90
N LYS A 217 -18.88 7.04 10.12
CA LYS A 217 -19.56 8.09 9.37
C LYS A 217 -18.87 9.43 9.51
N ASP A 218 -18.65 9.87 10.75
CA ASP A 218 -18.07 11.19 11.01
C ASP A 218 -16.63 11.32 10.48
N ASP A 219 -15.84 10.27 10.61
CA ASP A 219 -14.49 10.22 10.04
C ASP A 219 -14.55 10.31 8.52
N SER A 220 -15.45 9.55 7.88
CA SER A 220 -15.60 9.55 6.42
C SER A 220 -15.96 10.91 5.86
N ILE A 221 -16.88 11.63 6.52
CA ILE A 221 -17.24 13.00 6.14
C ILE A 221 -16.06 13.96 6.31
N LYS A 222 -15.32 13.86 7.42
CA LYS A 222 -14.09 14.67 7.63
C LYS A 222 -13.02 14.40 6.57
N MET A 223 -12.94 13.18 6.04
CA MET A 223 -12.03 12.78 4.94
C MET A 223 -12.51 13.24 3.58
N GLY A 224 -13.72 13.84 3.47
CA GLY A 224 -14.25 14.40 2.25
C GLY A 224 -15.33 13.58 1.54
N ALA A 225 -15.88 12.54 2.16
CA ALA A 225 -17.07 11.89 1.62
C ALA A 225 -18.26 12.85 1.60
N ASP A 226 -18.97 12.92 0.46
CA ASP A 226 -20.19 13.70 0.31
C ASP A 226 -21.40 12.95 0.92
N HIS A 227 -21.35 11.62 0.86
CA HIS A 227 -22.41 10.73 1.34
C HIS A 227 -21.82 9.54 2.11
N PHE A 228 -22.65 9.00 3.01
CA PHE A 228 -22.31 7.79 3.77
C PHE A 228 -23.45 6.78 3.70
N ILE A 229 -23.14 5.50 3.47
CA ILE A 229 -24.08 4.40 3.37
C ILE A 229 -23.68 3.33 4.39
N ALA A 230 -24.60 2.98 5.31
CA ALA A 230 -24.43 1.93 6.30
C ALA A 230 -25.20 0.67 5.88
N THR A 231 -24.57 -0.22 5.14
CA THR A 231 -25.26 -1.33 4.41
C THR A 231 -26.01 -2.31 5.29
N LYS A 232 -25.64 -2.48 6.58
CA LYS A 232 -26.36 -3.32 7.55
C LYS A 232 -27.49 -2.58 8.25
N GLU A 233 -27.44 -1.23 8.29
CA GLU A 233 -28.42 -0.39 8.94
C GLU A 233 -29.47 0.13 7.93
N GLU A 234 -29.14 0.14 6.64
CA GLU A 234 -30.00 0.52 5.52
C GLU A 234 -30.18 -0.69 4.58
N PRO A 235 -31.02 -1.69 4.91
CA PRO A 235 -31.11 -2.93 4.12
C PRO A 235 -31.60 -2.73 2.68
N ASP A 236 -32.28 -1.64 2.40
CA ASP A 236 -32.79 -1.22 1.08
C ASP A 236 -31.79 -0.32 0.30
N TRP A 237 -30.58 -0.10 0.82
CA TRP A 237 -29.60 0.82 0.26
C TRP A 237 -29.37 0.62 -1.24
N ALA A 238 -29.32 -0.63 -1.73
CA ALA A 238 -29.06 -0.89 -3.14
C ALA A 238 -30.24 -0.52 -4.05
N THR A 239 -31.47 -0.53 -3.53
CA THR A 239 -32.66 -0.03 -4.22
C THR A 239 -32.66 1.50 -4.25
N LYS A 240 -32.32 2.11 -3.13
CA LYS A 240 -32.21 3.58 -2.98
C LYS A 240 -31.13 4.19 -3.92
N TYR A 241 -30.03 3.47 -4.09
CA TYR A 241 -28.91 3.89 -4.95
C TYR A 241 -28.85 3.13 -6.29
N PHE A 242 -30.02 2.65 -6.78
CA PHE A 242 -30.10 2.02 -8.10
C PHE A 242 -29.56 2.95 -9.19
N ASP A 243 -28.78 2.40 -10.15
CA ASP A 243 -28.22 3.12 -11.32
C ASP A 243 -27.47 4.42 -10.95
N THR A 244 -26.68 4.38 -9.87
CA THR A 244 -26.07 5.59 -9.30
C THR A 244 -24.59 5.71 -9.61
N PHE A 245 -23.80 4.63 -9.43
CA PHE A 245 -22.33 4.71 -9.41
C PHE A 245 -21.70 4.49 -10.78
N ASP A 246 -20.73 5.33 -11.11
CA ASP A 246 -19.84 5.15 -12.26
C ASP A 246 -18.70 4.17 -11.92
N LEU A 247 -18.22 4.22 -10.66
CA LEU A 247 -17.12 3.41 -10.14
C LEU A 247 -17.37 3.05 -8.68
N ILE A 248 -17.13 1.80 -8.31
CA ILE A 248 -16.97 1.39 -6.90
C ILE A 248 -15.57 0.78 -6.74
N VAL A 249 -14.79 1.28 -5.78
CA VAL A 249 -13.53 0.67 -5.35
C VAL A 249 -13.77 -0.10 -4.06
N VAL A 250 -13.51 -1.40 -4.10
CA VAL A 250 -13.69 -2.32 -2.97
C VAL A 250 -12.38 -2.44 -2.21
N CYS A 251 -12.36 -1.90 -0.99
CA CYS A 251 -11.19 -1.81 -0.09
C CYS A 251 -11.33 -2.69 1.17
N SER A 252 -12.27 -3.63 1.19
CA SER A 252 -12.41 -4.59 2.29
C SER A 252 -11.31 -5.65 2.25
N ASN A 253 -11.05 -6.31 3.37
CA ASN A 253 -10.03 -7.38 3.45
C ASN A 253 -10.51 -8.70 2.81
N SER A 254 -11.84 -8.89 2.66
CA SER A 254 -12.45 -10.06 2.05
C SER A 254 -13.59 -9.65 1.14
N LEU A 255 -13.83 -10.42 0.10
CA LEU A 255 -14.95 -10.27 -0.82
C LEU A 255 -16.21 -11.01 -0.32
N THR A 256 -16.08 -11.96 0.61
CA THR A 256 -17.20 -12.73 1.16
C THR A 256 -18.19 -11.87 1.94
N ASP A 257 -17.73 -10.76 2.53
CA ASP A 257 -18.58 -9.79 3.23
C ASP A 257 -19.41 -8.91 2.27
N ILE A 258 -19.20 -9.04 0.95
CA ILE A 258 -19.80 -8.19 -0.07
C ILE A 258 -20.87 -8.97 -0.82
N ASN A 259 -22.09 -8.48 -0.79
CA ASN A 259 -23.19 -9.09 -1.54
C ASN A 259 -23.13 -8.67 -3.01
N PHE A 260 -22.41 -9.42 -3.83
CA PHE A 260 -22.30 -9.19 -5.27
C PHE A 260 -23.58 -9.51 -6.07
N ASP A 261 -24.64 -10.06 -5.46
CA ASP A 261 -25.95 -10.13 -6.09
C ASP A 261 -26.70 -8.77 -6.03
N VAL A 262 -26.24 -7.88 -5.15
CA VAL A 262 -26.90 -6.60 -4.84
C VAL A 262 -26.08 -5.41 -5.34
N VAL A 263 -24.76 -5.38 -5.09
CA VAL A 263 -23.87 -4.27 -5.44
C VAL A 263 -23.95 -3.89 -6.93
N PRO A 264 -23.95 -4.81 -7.90
CA PRO A 264 -24.05 -4.44 -9.32
C PRO A 264 -25.31 -3.65 -9.69
N ARG A 265 -26.41 -3.78 -8.93
CA ARG A 265 -27.65 -3.01 -9.18
C ARG A 265 -27.50 -1.50 -8.92
N THR A 266 -26.51 -1.13 -8.12
CA THR A 266 -26.23 0.27 -7.80
C THR A 266 -25.40 0.96 -8.89
N MET A 267 -24.85 0.17 -9.81
CA MET A 267 -23.98 0.67 -10.88
C MET A 267 -24.79 1.16 -12.09
N LYS A 268 -24.30 2.19 -12.74
CA LYS A 268 -24.75 2.56 -14.09
C LYS A 268 -24.31 1.52 -15.11
N VAL A 269 -25.00 1.45 -16.23
CA VAL A 269 -24.57 0.65 -17.38
C VAL A 269 -23.18 1.10 -17.82
N GLY A 270 -22.25 0.16 -17.98
CA GLY A 270 -20.83 0.42 -18.23
C GLY A 270 -20.03 0.81 -16.99
N GLY A 271 -20.68 0.85 -15.82
CA GLY A 271 -20.01 1.09 -14.53
C GLY A 271 -19.02 -0.02 -14.18
N LYS A 272 -18.06 0.30 -13.31
CA LYS A 272 -16.96 -0.59 -12.96
C LYS A 272 -16.86 -0.81 -11.46
N ILE A 273 -16.71 -2.05 -11.06
CA ILE A 273 -16.37 -2.44 -9.70
C ILE A 273 -14.92 -2.93 -9.72
N VAL A 274 -14.04 -2.26 -8.96
CA VAL A 274 -12.62 -2.60 -8.89
C VAL A 274 -12.28 -3.04 -7.47
N SER A 275 -11.90 -4.30 -7.32
CA SER A 275 -11.37 -4.83 -6.06
C SER A 275 -9.87 -4.55 -5.95
N ILE A 276 -9.44 -4.17 -4.76
CA ILE A 276 -8.03 -4.08 -4.37
C ILE A 276 -7.70 -5.07 -3.25
N CYS A 277 -8.64 -5.96 -2.96
CA CYS A 277 -8.43 -7.03 -1.99
C CYS A 277 -7.42 -8.05 -2.54
N ALA A 278 -6.59 -8.60 -1.66
CA ALA A 278 -5.92 -9.85 -1.91
C ALA A 278 -6.88 -10.97 -1.48
N PRO A 279 -7.64 -11.61 -2.39
CA PRO A 279 -8.65 -12.58 -2.01
C PRO A 279 -8.00 -13.77 -1.31
N GLU A 280 -8.62 -14.23 -0.24
CA GLU A 280 -8.25 -15.51 0.36
C GLU A 280 -8.62 -16.66 -0.62
N GLN A 281 -7.96 -17.80 -0.45
CA GLN A 281 -8.21 -18.95 -1.31
C GLN A 281 -9.68 -19.36 -1.27
N ASN A 282 -10.25 -19.67 -2.44
CA ASN A 282 -11.62 -20.17 -2.63
C ASN A 282 -12.76 -19.14 -2.49
N GLU A 283 -12.51 -17.84 -2.59
CA GLU A 283 -13.60 -16.87 -2.75
C GLU A 283 -14.25 -17.01 -4.13
N VAL A 284 -15.57 -17.17 -4.18
CA VAL A 284 -16.35 -17.35 -5.41
C VAL A 284 -17.29 -16.17 -5.60
N ILE A 285 -17.26 -15.56 -6.79
CA ILE A 285 -18.16 -14.46 -7.18
C ILE A 285 -19.16 -14.98 -8.22
N ASN A 286 -20.46 -14.75 -7.98
CA ASN A 286 -21.50 -14.94 -8.97
C ASN A 286 -21.44 -13.85 -10.04
N LEU A 287 -21.08 -14.20 -11.28
CA LEU A 287 -20.97 -13.25 -12.39
C LEU A 287 -22.29 -12.93 -13.10
N LYS A 288 -23.37 -13.66 -12.83
CA LYS A 288 -24.65 -13.48 -13.50
C LYS A 288 -25.23 -12.06 -13.38
N PRO A 289 -25.23 -11.41 -12.19
CA PRO A 289 -25.74 -10.04 -12.06
C PRO A 289 -24.96 -9.02 -12.90
N PHE A 290 -23.66 -9.21 -13.06
CA PHE A 290 -22.80 -8.27 -13.80
C PHE A 290 -23.16 -8.26 -15.29
N GLY A 291 -23.33 -9.43 -15.91
CA GLY A 291 -23.68 -9.56 -17.31
C GLY A 291 -25.06 -8.97 -17.63
N LEU A 292 -26.04 -9.21 -16.77
CA LEU A 292 -27.42 -8.70 -16.96
C LEU A 292 -27.53 -7.17 -16.83
N LEU A 293 -26.63 -6.54 -16.08
CA LEU A 293 -26.64 -5.10 -15.79
C LEU A 293 -25.59 -4.32 -16.60
N GLY A 294 -24.79 -5.00 -17.44
CA GLY A 294 -23.73 -4.36 -18.20
C GLY A 294 -22.62 -3.75 -17.33
N VAL A 295 -22.33 -4.37 -16.18
CA VAL A 295 -21.35 -3.91 -15.20
C VAL A 295 -20.08 -4.75 -15.32
N SER A 296 -18.91 -4.12 -15.18
CA SER A 296 -17.61 -4.81 -15.18
C SER A 296 -17.09 -4.99 -13.76
N ILE A 297 -16.43 -6.14 -13.50
CA ILE A 297 -15.63 -6.35 -12.30
C ILE A 297 -14.19 -6.63 -12.69
N SER A 298 -13.26 -6.05 -11.94
CA SER A 298 -11.82 -6.25 -12.13
C SER A 298 -11.08 -6.19 -10.80
N ASN A 299 -9.81 -6.58 -10.82
CA ASN A 299 -8.91 -6.44 -9.68
C ASN A 299 -7.77 -5.47 -10.04
N SER A 300 -7.21 -4.78 -9.03
CA SER A 300 -6.06 -3.89 -9.16
C SER A 300 -5.07 -4.18 -8.04
N ALA A 301 -3.79 -4.23 -8.38
CA ALA A 301 -2.71 -4.44 -7.42
C ALA A 301 -1.64 -3.36 -7.62
N LEU A 302 -1.45 -2.52 -6.61
CA LEU A 302 -0.49 -1.41 -6.64
C LEU A 302 -0.71 -0.46 -7.83
N GLY A 303 0.35 0.18 -8.28
CA GLY A 303 0.43 1.01 -9.49
C GLY A 303 1.89 1.17 -9.92
N GLY A 304 2.12 1.59 -11.15
CA GLY A 304 3.45 1.84 -11.69
C GLY A 304 4.14 3.07 -11.09
N ILE A 305 5.43 3.21 -11.39
CA ILE A 305 6.25 4.30 -10.84
C ILE A 305 5.72 5.68 -11.24
N ASN A 306 5.21 5.83 -12.47
CA ASN A 306 4.63 7.11 -12.90
C ASN A 306 3.31 7.43 -12.18
N GLU A 307 2.50 6.42 -11.86
CA GLU A 307 1.29 6.63 -11.06
C GLU A 307 1.63 7.03 -9.62
N ILE A 308 2.69 6.48 -9.02
CA ILE A 308 3.19 6.92 -7.69
C ILE A 308 3.59 8.39 -7.75
N LYS A 309 4.32 8.81 -8.77
CA LYS A 309 4.71 10.24 -8.95
C LYS A 309 3.49 11.15 -9.11
N GLN A 310 2.47 10.73 -9.89
CA GLN A 310 1.22 11.48 -10.04
C GLN A 310 0.45 11.58 -8.71
N MET A 311 0.40 10.51 -7.93
CA MET A 311 -0.21 10.51 -6.60
C MET A 311 0.50 11.47 -5.65
N LEU A 312 1.83 11.41 -5.59
CA LEU A 312 2.63 12.30 -4.74
C LEU A 312 2.47 13.78 -5.16
N ASP A 313 2.40 14.06 -6.45
CA ASP A 313 2.12 15.39 -7.00
C ASP A 313 0.73 15.90 -6.56
N LEU A 314 -0.30 15.06 -6.64
CA LEU A 314 -1.64 15.40 -6.15
C LEU A 314 -1.65 15.69 -4.64
N VAL A 315 -1.00 14.82 -3.85
CA VAL A 315 -0.89 14.98 -2.38
C VAL A 315 -0.17 16.28 -2.05
N SER A 316 0.96 16.55 -2.68
CA SER A 316 1.77 17.74 -2.50
C SER A 316 1.02 19.02 -2.88
N LYS A 317 0.42 19.08 -4.08
CA LYS A 317 -0.28 20.27 -4.59
C LYS A 317 -1.55 20.62 -3.81
N LYS A 318 -2.25 19.63 -3.30
CA LYS A 318 -3.50 19.82 -2.55
C LYS A 318 -3.32 19.76 -1.05
N ASP A 319 -2.10 19.58 -0.56
CA ASP A 319 -1.76 19.44 0.86
C ASP A 319 -2.62 18.38 1.57
N LEU A 320 -2.82 17.23 0.91
CA LEU A 320 -3.68 16.17 1.43
C LEU A 320 -3.05 15.53 2.66
N LYS A 321 -3.88 15.30 3.69
CA LYS A 321 -3.45 14.66 4.94
C LYS A 321 -4.13 13.32 5.08
N ILE A 322 -3.34 12.26 5.05
CA ILE A 322 -3.80 10.92 5.44
C ILE A 322 -3.70 10.76 6.96
N TRP A 323 -4.49 9.85 7.51
CA TRP A 323 -4.58 9.68 8.97
C TRP A 323 -3.62 8.57 9.42
N VAL A 324 -2.61 8.98 10.20
CA VAL A 324 -1.50 8.11 10.62
C VAL A 324 -1.26 8.27 12.12
N GLU A 325 -1.10 7.15 12.80
CA GLU A 325 -0.54 7.03 14.13
C GLU A 325 0.95 6.66 14.02
N THR A 326 1.82 7.29 14.81
CA THR A 326 3.25 6.98 14.82
C THR A 326 3.62 6.15 16.05
N VAL A 327 4.48 5.15 15.86
CA VAL A 327 5.02 4.31 16.93
C VAL A 327 6.54 4.23 16.75
N PRO A 328 7.36 4.42 17.80
CA PRO A 328 8.82 4.24 17.70
C PRO A 328 9.17 2.80 17.31
N ILE A 329 10.07 2.64 16.33
CA ILE A 329 10.53 1.31 15.93
C ILE A 329 11.37 0.68 17.05
N SER A 330 11.07 -0.55 17.37
CA SER A 330 11.80 -1.42 18.31
C SER A 330 11.13 -2.79 18.29
N GLU A 331 11.70 -3.81 18.91
CA GLU A 331 11.00 -5.10 19.13
C GLU A 331 9.61 -4.87 19.77
N LYS A 332 9.54 -3.98 20.76
CA LYS A 332 8.29 -3.63 21.46
C LYS A 332 7.31 -2.88 20.55
N GLY A 333 7.80 -1.89 19.78
CA GLY A 333 6.95 -1.09 18.90
C GLY A 333 6.37 -1.90 17.76
N VAL A 334 7.16 -2.79 17.15
CA VAL A 334 6.66 -3.70 16.10
C VAL A 334 5.65 -4.70 16.68
N LYS A 335 5.90 -5.25 17.87
CA LYS A 335 4.92 -6.07 18.58
C LYS A 335 3.59 -5.33 18.78
N GLU A 336 3.64 -4.11 19.30
CA GLU A 336 2.46 -3.28 19.55
C GLU A 336 1.62 -3.08 18.29
N VAL A 337 2.24 -2.65 17.18
CA VAL A 337 1.49 -2.42 15.94
C VAL A 337 0.92 -3.70 15.36
N PHE A 338 1.63 -4.83 15.49
CA PHE A 338 1.14 -6.13 15.04
C PHE A 338 -0.09 -6.58 15.83
N GLU A 339 -0.05 -6.48 17.16
CA GLU A 339 -1.18 -6.83 18.03
C GLU A 339 -2.40 -5.93 17.76
N ARG A 340 -2.20 -4.61 17.64
CA ARG A 340 -3.28 -3.66 17.35
C ARG A 340 -3.86 -3.85 15.95
N MET A 341 -3.04 -4.10 14.95
CA MET A 341 -3.51 -4.38 13.58
C MET A 341 -4.34 -5.67 13.53
N ASP A 342 -3.91 -6.74 14.21
CA ASP A 342 -4.62 -8.02 14.29
C ASP A 342 -6.01 -7.87 14.96
N MET A 343 -6.11 -7.01 15.96
CA MET A 343 -7.38 -6.65 16.62
C MET A 343 -8.24 -5.65 15.82
N GLY A 344 -7.71 -5.08 14.73
CA GLY A 344 -8.38 -4.00 13.97
C GLY A 344 -8.41 -2.66 14.70
N ASP A 345 -7.55 -2.47 15.69
CA ASP A 345 -7.41 -1.23 16.48
C ASP A 345 -6.41 -0.28 15.82
N VAL A 346 -6.83 0.37 14.73
CA VAL A 346 -6.04 1.39 14.02
C VAL A 346 -6.93 2.44 13.35
N ARG A 347 -6.54 3.72 13.45
CA ARG A 347 -7.25 4.88 12.88
C ARG A 347 -6.28 5.82 12.12
N TYR A 348 -5.86 5.54 10.88
CA TYR A 348 -6.23 4.39 10.03
C TYR A 348 -4.98 3.64 9.56
N ARG A 349 -3.77 4.21 9.76
CA ARG A 349 -2.47 3.62 9.42
C ARG A 349 -1.48 3.81 10.56
N PHE A 350 -0.51 2.91 10.67
CA PHE A 350 0.67 3.11 11.49
C PHE A 350 1.87 3.48 10.63
N THR A 351 2.76 4.31 11.18
CA THR A 351 4.12 4.49 10.69
C THR A 351 5.11 4.33 11.84
N LEU A 352 6.08 3.44 11.67
CA LEU A 352 7.20 3.25 12.58
C LEU A 352 8.21 4.40 12.36
N THR A 353 8.62 5.04 13.45
CA THR A 353 9.49 6.23 13.46
C THR A 353 10.69 6.03 14.41
N ASP A 354 11.47 7.08 14.65
CA ASP A 354 12.62 7.06 15.59
C ASP A 354 13.71 6.02 15.25
N TYR A 355 13.93 5.74 13.97
CA TYR A 355 14.95 4.80 13.48
C TYR A 355 16.37 5.16 13.97
N ASP A 356 16.69 6.46 14.05
CA ASP A 356 17.99 6.91 14.53
C ASP A 356 18.24 6.48 15.97
N LYS A 357 17.23 6.46 16.83
CA LYS A 357 17.35 6.03 18.23
C LYS A 357 17.51 4.51 18.36
N GLU A 358 16.91 3.73 17.47
CA GLU A 358 16.96 2.27 17.55
C GLU A 358 18.24 1.69 16.92
N PHE A 359 18.69 2.26 15.79
CA PHE A 359 19.73 1.62 14.99
C PHE A 359 21.07 2.37 14.96
N PHE A 360 21.13 3.66 15.35
CA PHE A 360 22.32 4.49 15.18
C PHE A 360 22.84 5.16 16.46
N THR A 361 22.39 4.65 17.63
CA THR A 361 22.89 5.08 18.96
C THR A 361 24.09 4.28 19.40
#